data_2c61f8990bb87f095668e82c925fda86
#
_entry.id   2c61f8990bb87f095668e82c925fda86
#
_cell.length_a   1.000
_cell.length_b   1.000
_cell.length_c   1.000
_cell.angle_alpha   90.00
_cell.angle_beta   90.00
_cell.angle_gamma   90.00
#
_symmetry.space_group_name_H-M   'P 1'
#
loop_
_entity.id
_entity.type
_entity.pdbx_description
1 polymer ?
#
loop_
_entity_poly.entity_id
_entity_poly.type
_entity_poly.pdbx_seq_one_letter_code
_entity_poly.pdbx_strand_id
1 'polypeptide(L)'
;VIRVLATAARSGVTSVVVVRTSATPADWIRKRLQSPLISAVPIQVIGVEPPFDPTDPASWSLLAPALEPRFLWLPWNYVTLRRSLASIVSSGPRADHGGTDGWDRPGVVVTDALLTAPAIGRHRDARGAAVSGAARCEPAGIAVTSDDTRRETERLLVRGSGKPSDGIYSNFNRRLCRPAVRWLSNTPVTANAVTMMGLPVTILSAYWYAQGHWRAYVIGALLYYFSVLIGEIDGMLARTKFQESPFGSRRETLTDYASYLFLWAGMSIGLSRQFGLPLDVPYDRLE
;
A
#
# COMPACT_ATOMS: atom_id res chain seq x y z
N VAL A 1 8.78 9.61 6.61
CA VAL A 1 9.84 9.62 5.58
C VAL A 1 9.86 8.31 4.80
N ILE A 2 10.20 7.15 5.38
CA ILE A 2 10.36 5.87 4.65
C ILE A 2 9.09 5.53 3.86
N ARG A 3 7.91 5.68 4.46
CA ARG A 3 6.64 5.37 3.77
C ARG A 3 6.40 6.27 2.56
N VAL A 4 6.68 7.56 2.67
CA VAL A 4 6.56 8.52 1.56
C VAL A 4 7.48 8.11 0.42
N LEU A 5 8.74 7.82 0.72
CA LEU A 5 9.73 7.37 -0.25
C LEU A 5 9.37 6.02 -0.89
N ALA A 6 8.91 5.06 -0.09
CA ALA A 6 8.47 3.75 -0.59
C ALA A 6 7.22 3.87 -1.49
N THR A 7 6.31 4.79 -1.17
CA THR A 7 5.15 5.08 -2.04
C THR A 7 5.60 5.70 -3.36
N ALA A 8 6.51 6.68 -3.32
CA ALA A 8 7.07 7.33 -4.51
C ALA A 8 7.81 6.32 -5.40
N ALA A 9 8.73 5.53 -4.84
CA ALA A 9 9.48 4.50 -5.56
C ALA A 9 8.58 3.48 -6.28
N ARG A 10 7.44 3.12 -5.68
CA ARG A 10 6.48 2.16 -6.26
C ARG A 10 5.43 2.80 -7.17
N SER A 11 5.47 4.10 -7.35
CA SER A 11 4.52 4.87 -8.17
C SER A 11 5.08 5.24 -9.55
N GLY A 12 6.26 4.74 -9.93
CA GLY A 12 6.89 5.01 -11.22
C GLY A 12 7.80 6.25 -11.22
N VAL A 13 8.20 6.75 -10.04
CA VAL A 13 9.19 7.82 -9.92
C VAL A 13 10.57 7.27 -10.27
N THR A 14 11.31 7.95 -11.14
CA THR A 14 12.61 7.53 -11.68
C THR A 14 13.79 7.87 -10.78
N SER A 15 13.72 9.00 -10.06
CA SER A 15 14.74 9.44 -9.13
C SER A 15 14.10 10.22 -7.97
N VAL A 16 14.78 10.31 -6.84
CA VAL A 16 14.31 11.05 -5.67
C VAL A 16 15.42 11.93 -5.13
N VAL A 17 15.12 13.22 -4.96
CA VAL A 17 15.98 14.15 -4.25
C VAL A 17 15.39 14.41 -2.88
N VAL A 18 16.15 14.11 -1.85
CA VAL A 18 15.79 14.38 -0.44
C VAL A 18 16.52 15.62 0.03
N VAL A 19 15.76 16.68 0.27
CA VAL A 19 16.31 17.92 0.83
C VAL A 19 16.39 17.79 2.34
N ARG A 20 17.59 18.02 2.90
CA ARG A 20 17.88 17.93 4.32
C ARG A 20 18.26 19.31 4.87
N THR A 21 17.67 19.69 5.99
CA THR A 21 18.13 20.83 6.77
C THR A 21 19.25 20.42 7.73
N SER A 22 20.08 21.37 8.15
CA SER A 22 21.21 21.15 9.08
C SER A 22 20.81 20.50 10.40
N ALA A 23 19.59 20.75 10.87
CA ALA A 23 19.07 20.18 12.11
C ALA A 23 18.88 18.65 12.10
N THR A 24 18.89 18.01 10.92
CA THR A 24 18.68 16.56 10.82
C THR A 24 20.01 15.83 10.60
N PRO A 25 20.45 14.93 11.50
CA PRO A 25 21.71 14.21 11.36
C PRO A 25 21.75 13.40 10.04
N ALA A 26 22.84 13.52 9.29
CA ALA A 26 23.02 12.82 8.00
C ALA A 26 22.95 11.30 8.17
N ASP A 27 23.53 10.78 9.23
CA ASP A 27 23.58 9.33 9.49
C ASP A 27 22.20 8.74 9.81
N TRP A 28 21.32 9.51 10.45
CA TRP A 28 19.95 9.12 10.69
C TRP A 28 19.18 8.91 9.38
N ILE A 29 19.37 9.82 8.41
CA ILE A 29 18.76 9.71 7.08
C ILE A 29 19.37 8.53 6.33
N ARG A 30 20.71 8.43 6.24
CA ARG A 30 21.42 7.35 5.54
C ARG A 30 20.97 5.97 6.02
N LYS A 31 20.91 5.76 7.34
CA LYS A 31 20.45 4.50 7.93
C LYS A 31 19.02 4.13 7.51
N ARG A 32 18.15 5.12 7.37
CA ARG A 32 16.75 4.88 6.93
C ARG A 32 16.62 4.68 5.42
N LEU A 33 17.49 5.29 4.63
CA LEU A 33 17.53 5.13 3.18
C LEU A 33 18.10 3.77 2.74
N GLN A 34 18.77 3.03 3.61
CA GLN A 34 19.21 1.65 3.37
C GLN A 34 18.07 0.61 3.42
N SER A 35 16.82 1.06 3.58
CA SER A 35 15.67 0.16 3.60
C SER A 35 15.46 -0.52 2.23
N PRO A 36 15.29 -1.84 2.19
CA PRO A 36 15.00 -2.57 0.95
C PRO A 36 13.70 -2.12 0.27
N LEU A 37 12.83 -1.39 0.99
CA LEU A 37 11.58 -0.85 0.45
C LEU A 37 11.79 0.27 -0.58
N ILE A 38 12.97 0.89 -0.58
CA ILE A 38 13.31 2.06 -1.41
C ILE A 38 14.56 1.87 -2.26
N SER A 39 15.17 0.68 -2.21
CA SER A 39 16.43 0.38 -2.94
C SER A 39 16.30 0.40 -4.47
N ALA A 40 15.07 0.35 -5.00
CA ALA A 40 14.81 0.28 -6.43
C ALA A 40 14.94 1.63 -7.17
N VAL A 41 15.07 2.75 -6.44
CA VAL A 41 15.13 4.10 -7.02
C VAL A 41 16.37 4.82 -6.51
N PRO A 42 17.18 5.46 -7.38
CA PRO A 42 18.31 6.26 -6.97
C PRO A 42 17.83 7.43 -6.10
N ILE A 43 18.46 7.59 -4.93
CA ILE A 43 18.13 8.64 -3.97
C ILE A 43 19.36 9.50 -3.74
N GLN A 44 19.23 10.78 -4.06
CA GLN A 44 20.23 11.79 -3.77
C GLN A 44 19.81 12.58 -2.54
N VAL A 45 20.71 12.73 -1.58
CA VAL A 45 20.46 13.54 -0.37
C VAL A 45 21.28 14.82 -0.46
N ILE A 46 20.61 15.96 -0.47
CA ILE A 46 21.25 17.29 -0.54
C ILE A 46 21.03 17.99 0.79
N GLY A 47 22.12 18.37 1.45
CA GLY A 47 22.10 19.23 2.62
C GLY A 47 22.07 20.69 2.19
N VAL A 48 21.17 21.48 2.76
CA VAL A 48 21.03 22.91 2.48
C VAL A 48 21.21 23.71 3.76
N GLU A 49 22.10 24.68 3.73
CA GLU A 49 22.32 25.67 4.78
C GLU A 49 22.32 27.08 4.14
N PRO A 50 21.53 28.02 4.62
CA PRO A 50 20.53 27.95 5.71
C PRO A 50 19.36 26.99 5.44
N PRO A 51 18.43 26.82 6.39
CA PRO A 51 17.28 25.93 6.21
C PRO A 51 16.58 26.21 4.89
N PHE A 52 16.28 25.15 4.14
CA PHE A 52 15.59 25.26 2.87
C PHE A 52 14.22 25.94 3.04
N ASP A 53 14.03 27.05 2.38
CA ASP A 53 12.76 27.75 2.28
C ASP A 53 12.18 27.54 0.86
N PRO A 54 11.09 26.77 0.74
CA PRO A 54 10.46 26.53 -0.57
C PRO A 54 9.84 27.78 -1.19
N THR A 55 9.79 28.88 -0.45
CA THR A 55 9.25 30.16 -0.94
C THR A 55 10.35 31.09 -1.48
N ASP A 56 11.62 30.78 -1.23
CA ASP A 56 12.76 31.56 -1.66
C ASP A 56 13.42 30.95 -2.92
N PRO A 57 13.48 31.67 -4.06
CA PRO A 57 14.15 31.22 -5.27
C PRO A 57 15.62 30.88 -5.08
N ALA A 58 16.34 31.57 -4.15
CA ALA A 58 17.73 31.27 -3.85
C ALA A 58 17.92 29.87 -3.28
N SER A 59 16.97 29.40 -2.46
CA SER A 59 16.96 28.04 -1.96
C SER A 59 16.83 26.99 -3.08
N TRP A 60 16.06 27.28 -4.12
CA TRP A 60 15.88 26.40 -5.28
C TRP A 60 17.09 26.40 -6.21
N SER A 61 17.83 27.50 -6.32
CA SER A 61 19.03 27.56 -7.14
C SER A 61 20.10 26.57 -6.71
N LEU A 62 20.15 26.24 -5.39
CA LEU A 62 21.04 25.22 -4.82
C LEU A 62 20.67 23.80 -5.25
N LEU A 63 19.41 23.57 -5.55
CA LEU A 63 18.88 22.26 -5.95
C LEU A 63 18.77 22.08 -7.47
N ALA A 64 18.78 23.19 -8.23
CA ALA A 64 18.56 23.19 -9.68
C ALA A 64 19.41 22.15 -10.45
N PRO A 65 20.71 21.95 -10.15
CA PRO A 65 21.53 20.96 -10.85
C PRO A 65 21.09 19.52 -10.66
N ALA A 66 20.32 19.24 -9.60
CA ALA A 66 19.85 17.90 -9.25
C ALA A 66 18.37 17.68 -9.59
N LEU A 67 17.68 18.71 -10.07
CA LEU A 67 16.26 18.64 -10.37
C LEU A 67 16.04 18.47 -11.86
N GLU A 68 15.07 17.62 -12.18
CA GLU A 68 14.50 17.51 -13.53
C GLU A 68 13.72 18.81 -13.90
N PRO A 69 13.53 19.12 -15.19
CA PRO A 69 12.74 20.29 -15.61
C PRO A 69 11.33 20.32 -15.02
N ARG A 70 10.80 19.14 -14.72
CA ARG A 70 9.57 18.94 -13.97
C ARG A 70 9.78 17.88 -12.92
N PHE A 71 9.35 18.14 -11.72
CA PHE A 71 9.45 17.21 -10.60
C PHE A 71 8.21 17.24 -9.72
N LEU A 72 8.01 16.19 -8.97
CA LEU A 72 6.95 16.09 -7.98
C LEU A 72 7.49 16.54 -6.62
N TRP A 73 6.94 17.62 -6.10
CA TRP A 73 7.15 18.02 -4.72
C TRP A 73 6.30 17.15 -3.80
N LEU A 74 6.92 16.52 -2.81
CA LEU A 74 6.25 15.63 -1.88
C LEU A 74 6.72 15.93 -0.45
N PRO A 75 5.88 16.56 0.40
CA PRO A 75 6.22 16.81 1.79
C PRO A 75 6.50 15.50 2.55
N TRP A 76 7.49 15.51 3.41
CA TRP A 76 7.96 14.32 4.13
C TRP A 76 6.92 13.69 5.07
N ASN A 77 5.95 14.47 5.53
CA ASN A 77 4.87 14.08 6.41
C ASN A 77 3.54 13.78 5.67
N TYR A 78 3.50 13.93 4.35
CA TYR A 78 2.30 13.69 3.58
C TYR A 78 2.19 12.23 3.13
N VAL A 79 1.21 11.52 3.67
CA VAL A 79 0.97 10.11 3.34
C VAL A 79 -0.17 9.99 2.35
N THR A 80 0.11 9.35 1.23
CA THR A 80 -0.86 9.13 0.15
C THR A 80 -0.90 7.66 -0.27
N LEU A 81 -1.92 7.31 -1.05
CA LEU A 81 -2.04 5.98 -1.64
C LEU A 81 -1.15 5.85 -2.88
N ARG A 82 -0.52 4.69 -3.05
CA ARG A 82 0.31 4.37 -4.22
C ARG A 82 -0.40 4.68 -5.54
N ARG A 83 -1.65 4.22 -5.70
CA ARG A 83 -2.43 4.44 -6.92
C ARG A 83 -2.72 5.91 -7.21
N SER A 84 -2.97 6.72 -6.18
CA SER A 84 -3.20 8.15 -6.34
C SER A 84 -1.92 8.87 -6.78
N LEU A 85 -0.77 8.48 -6.22
CA LEU A 85 0.51 9.03 -6.63
C LEU A 85 0.89 8.56 -8.05
N ALA A 86 0.69 7.28 -8.36
CA ALA A 86 0.96 6.73 -9.69
C ALA A 86 0.10 7.41 -10.78
N SER A 87 -1.15 7.75 -10.50
CA SER A 87 -1.98 8.48 -11.46
C SER A 87 -1.46 9.89 -11.73
N ILE A 88 -0.87 10.56 -10.73
CA ILE A 88 -0.23 11.87 -10.94
C ILE A 88 1.01 11.73 -11.81
N VAL A 89 1.85 10.72 -11.52
CA VAL A 89 3.08 10.47 -12.28
C VAL A 89 2.77 10.10 -13.73
N SER A 90 1.73 9.30 -13.98
CA SER A 90 1.39 8.78 -15.32
C SER A 90 0.56 9.73 -16.18
N SER A 91 -0.31 10.54 -15.60
CA SER A 91 -1.24 11.40 -16.37
C SER A 91 -0.60 12.68 -16.89
N GLY A 92 0.62 13.01 -16.47
CA GLY A 92 1.23 14.29 -16.79
C GLY A 92 0.44 15.47 -16.21
N PRO A 93 0.86 16.70 -16.43
CA PRO A 93 0.15 17.87 -15.93
C PRO A 93 -1.16 18.07 -16.72
N ARG A 94 -2.28 17.82 -16.09
CA ARG A 94 -3.58 18.34 -16.55
C ARG A 94 -3.73 19.78 -16.06
N ALA A 95 -4.08 20.67 -16.96
CA ALA A 95 -4.06 22.13 -16.78
C ALA A 95 -5.22 22.71 -15.97
N ASP A 96 -5.85 21.99 -15.05
CA ASP A 96 -7.00 22.52 -14.33
C ASP A 96 -6.90 22.42 -12.82
N HIS A 97 -7.21 23.54 -12.20
CA HIS A 97 -7.47 23.89 -10.80
C HIS A 97 -6.32 24.57 -10.06
N GLY A 98 -6.28 25.88 -10.26
CA GLY A 98 -5.57 26.81 -9.40
C GLY A 98 -6.12 26.80 -7.98
N GLY A 99 -5.37 26.38 -7.04
CA GLY A 99 -5.61 26.45 -5.63
C GLY A 99 -4.32 26.72 -4.88
N THR A 100 -4.39 27.65 -3.99
CA THR A 100 -3.35 28.42 -3.34
C THR A 100 -2.80 27.80 -2.05
N ASP A 101 -2.96 26.50 -1.86
CA ASP A 101 -2.61 25.87 -0.59
C ASP A 101 -1.13 25.49 -0.56
N GLY A 102 -0.46 25.97 0.45
CA GLY A 102 0.98 25.98 0.71
C GLY A 102 1.85 24.78 0.29
N TRP A 103 3.16 24.84 0.52
CA TRP A 103 4.16 23.80 0.22
C TRP A 103 4.03 22.51 1.08
N ASP A 104 3.04 22.44 1.92
CA ASP A 104 2.65 21.32 2.78
C ASP A 104 1.85 20.22 2.05
N ARG A 105 1.48 20.46 0.77
CA ARG A 105 0.81 19.47 -0.09
C ARG A 105 1.66 19.04 -1.28
N PRO A 106 1.47 17.82 -1.80
CA PRO A 106 2.14 17.37 -3.01
C PRO A 106 1.73 18.23 -4.21
N GLY A 107 2.66 18.44 -5.12
CA GLY A 107 2.38 19.14 -6.37
C GLY A 107 3.47 18.91 -7.41
N VAL A 108 3.12 19.01 -8.69
CA VAL A 108 4.09 19.03 -9.78
C VAL A 108 4.62 20.45 -9.92
N VAL A 109 5.92 20.59 -10.02
CA VAL A 109 6.62 21.86 -10.05
C VAL A 109 7.49 21.94 -11.30
N VAL A 110 7.59 23.12 -11.90
CA VAL A 110 8.46 23.40 -13.04
C VAL A 110 9.67 24.19 -12.55
N THR A 111 10.86 23.67 -12.78
CA THR A 111 12.12 24.21 -12.23
C THR A 111 12.34 25.66 -12.69
N ASP A 112 12.17 25.96 -13.96
CA ASP A 112 12.40 27.32 -14.49
C ASP A 112 11.50 28.37 -13.85
N ALA A 113 10.24 28.02 -13.54
CA ALA A 113 9.32 28.94 -12.89
C ALA A 113 9.73 29.26 -11.44
N LEU A 114 10.39 28.33 -10.73
CA LEU A 114 10.91 28.57 -9.39
C LEU A 114 12.12 29.52 -9.39
N LEU A 115 13.00 29.38 -10.39
CA LEU A 115 14.24 30.17 -10.48
C LEU A 115 13.99 31.60 -10.96
N THR A 116 12.92 31.83 -11.70
CA THR A 116 12.58 33.15 -12.27
C THR A 116 11.61 33.96 -11.43
N ALA A 117 10.99 33.36 -10.40
CA ALA A 117 10.05 34.06 -9.53
C ALA A 117 10.75 35.18 -8.73
N PRO A 118 10.20 36.42 -8.72
CA PRO A 118 10.82 37.50 -7.93
C PRO A 118 10.72 37.23 -6.44
N ALA A 119 11.85 37.44 -5.74
CA ALA A 119 12.03 37.14 -4.32
C ALA A 119 11.13 37.95 -3.34
N ILE A 120 10.39 38.94 -3.83
CA ILE A 120 9.71 39.92 -2.98
C ILE A 120 8.21 39.58 -2.86
N GLY A 121 7.83 39.05 -1.72
CA GLY A 121 6.48 39.16 -1.13
C GLY A 121 5.33 38.37 -1.75
N ARG A 122 5.57 37.46 -2.71
CA ARG A 122 4.51 36.74 -3.41
C ARG A 122 4.61 35.23 -3.32
N HIS A 123 4.56 34.72 -2.09
CA HIS A 123 4.51 33.29 -1.83
C HIS A 123 3.42 32.53 -2.62
N ARG A 124 2.33 33.24 -2.98
CA ARG A 124 1.27 32.72 -3.83
C ARG A 124 1.66 32.62 -5.29
N ASP A 125 2.41 33.59 -5.79
CA ASP A 125 2.66 33.71 -7.23
C ASP A 125 3.75 32.75 -7.73
N ALA A 126 4.82 32.52 -6.94
CA ALA A 126 5.86 31.56 -7.32
C ALA A 126 5.31 30.15 -7.48
N ARG A 127 4.48 29.71 -6.55
CA ARG A 127 3.80 28.42 -6.65
C ARG A 127 2.65 28.46 -7.66
N GLY A 128 1.92 29.57 -7.74
CA GLY A 128 0.89 29.80 -8.74
C GLY A 128 1.48 29.76 -10.14
N ALA A 129 2.63 30.41 -10.38
CA ALA A 129 3.34 30.36 -11.65
C ALA A 129 4.00 29.01 -11.92
N ALA A 130 4.63 28.39 -10.91
CA ALA A 130 5.27 27.08 -11.01
C ALA A 130 4.26 25.94 -11.23
N VAL A 131 3.04 26.10 -10.73
CA VAL A 131 1.93 25.13 -10.84
C VAL A 131 0.89 25.56 -11.87
N SER A 132 0.98 26.76 -12.44
CA SER A 132 0.04 27.34 -13.41
C SER A 132 -0.06 26.58 -14.76
N GLY A 133 0.61 25.49 -14.91
CA GLY A 133 0.43 24.55 -16.02
C GLY A 133 0.33 23.10 -15.57
N ALA A 134 0.23 22.85 -14.27
CA ALA A 134 0.18 21.52 -13.73
C ALA A 134 -1.16 21.26 -13.04
N ALA A 135 -1.83 20.24 -13.52
CA ALA A 135 -3.03 19.73 -12.88
C ALA A 135 -2.78 19.40 -11.43
N ARG A 136 -3.60 19.94 -10.59
CA ARG A 136 -3.86 19.35 -9.30
C ARG A 136 -4.61 18.05 -9.50
N CYS A 137 -3.89 16.95 -9.52
CA CYS A 137 -4.46 15.74 -8.98
C CYS A 137 -4.29 15.86 -7.45
N GLU A 138 -5.32 16.13 -6.70
CA GLU A 138 -5.26 15.96 -5.25
C GLU A 138 -5.05 14.46 -4.99
N PRO A 139 -3.83 14.03 -4.64
CA PRO A 139 -3.68 12.65 -4.21
C PRO A 139 -4.50 12.54 -2.94
N ALA A 140 -5.40 11.56 -2.87
CA ALA A 140 -6.08 11.25 -1.63
C ALA A 140 -5.00 10.94 -0.57
N GLY A 141 -4.68 11.89 0.27
CA GLY A 141 -3.59 11.81 1.23
C GLY A 141 -3.82 12.76 2.40
N ILE A 142 -3.09 12.53 3.47
CA ILE A 142 -3.21 13.25 4.73
C ILE A 142 -1.82 13.67 5.21
N ALA A 143 -1.67 14.94 5.56
CA ALA A 143 -0.49 15.43 6.26
C ALA A 143 -0.54 14.98 7.73
N VAL A 144 0.43 14.19 8.14
CA VAL A 144 0.52 13.66 9.50
C VAL A 144 1.19 14.71 10.39
N THR A 145 0.39 15.44 11.15
CA THR A 145 0.83 16.49 12.06
C THR A 145 0.46 16.23 13.52
N SER A 146 -0.49 15.33 13.76
CA SER A 146 -1.00 14.98 15.10
C SER A 146 -1.33 13.49 15.19
N ASP A 147 -1.62 13.01 16.41
CA ASP A 147 -2.07 11.63 16.62
C ASP A 147 -3.43 11.34 15.95
N ASP A 148 -4.29 12.33 15.83
CA ASP A 148 -5.58 12.18 15.16
C ASP A 148 -5.40 12.02 13.63
N THR A 149 -4.57 12.87 13.01
CA THR A 149 -4.22 12.73 11.59
C THR A 149 -3.48 11.44 11.31
N ARG A 150 -2.67 10.94 12.25
CA ARG A 150 -2.04 9.63 12.17
C ARG A 150 -3.08 8.51 12.13
N ARG A 151 -4.07 8.51 13.03
CA ARG A 151 -5.17 7.52 13.07
C ARG A 151 -6.03 7.57 11.79
N GLU A 152 -6.26 8.76 11.27
CA GLU A 152 -6.98 8.96 10.01
C GLU A 152 -6.18 8.41 8.84
N THR A 153 -4.88 8.66 8.81
CA THR A 153 -3.96 8.11 7.81
C THR A 153 -3.94 6.58 7.82
N GLU A 154 -3.91 5.95 9.00
CA GLU A 154 -4.02 4.49 9.13
C GLU A 154 -5.33 3.97 8.54
N ARG A 155 -6.45 4.66 8.80
CA ARG A 155 -7.76 4.31 8.20
C ARG A 155 -7.74 4.45 6.67
N LEU A 156 -7.15 5.53 6.15
CA LEU A 156 -6.99 5.76 4.72
C LEU A 156 -6.20 4.62 4.06
N LEU A 157 -5.07 4.23 4.64
CA LEU A 157 -4.20 3.18 4.12
C LEU A 157 -4.89 1.82 4.12
N VAL A 158 -5.57 1.47 5.21
CA VAL A 158 -6.32 0.21 5.30
C VAL A 158 -7.51 0.20 4.33
N ARG A 159 -8.23 1.31 4.17
CA ARG A 159 -9.29 1.44 3.16
C ARG A 159 -8.75 1.35 1.74
N GLY A 160 -7.61 1.97 1.50
CA GLY A 160 -6.92 1.99 0.20
C GLY A 160 -6.21 0.69 -0.17
N SER A 161 -6.14 -0.30 0.72
CA SER A 161 -5.48 -1.59 0.46
C SER A 161 -6.29 -2.54 -0.43
N GLY A 162 -7.53 -2.20 -0.80
CA GLY A 162 -8.35 -2.96 -1.74
C GLY A 162 -7.78 -2.95 -3.17
N LYS A 163 -8.09 -4.00 -3.95
CA LYS A 163 -7.75 -4.06 -5.39
C LYS A 163 -8.93 -3.46 -6.19
N PRO A 164 -8.68 -2.76 -7.31
CA PRO A 164 -9.76 -2.25 -8.17
C PRO A 164 -10.65 -3.36 -8.77
N SER A 165 -10.10 -4.56 -8.91
CA SER A 165 -10.77 -5.73 -9.45
C SER A 165 -11.61 -6.50 -8.43
N ASP A 166 -11.71 -6.03 -7.19
CA ASP A 166 -12.44 -6.74 -6.14
C ASP A 166 -13.95 -6.72 -6.39
N GLY A 167 -14.57 -7.90 -6.37
CA GLY A 167 -16.00 -8.06 -6.42
C GLY A 167 -16.71 -7.64 -5.12
N ILE A 168 -18.04 -7.70 -5.13
CA ILE A 168 -18.89 -7.30 -3.97
C ILE A 168 -18.54 -8.14 -2.73
N TYR A 169 -18.35 -9.44 -2.91
CA TYR A 169 -18.01 -10.38 -1.83
C TYR A 169 -16.68 -10.04 -1.16
N SER A 170 -15.62 -9.85 -1.95
CA SER A 170 -14.31 -9.46 -1.43
C SER A 170 -14.35 -8.10 -0.72
N ASN A 171 -15.09 -7.13 -1.25
CA ASN A 171 -15.29 -5.85 -0.61
C ASN A 171 -15.99 -5.95 0.75
N PHE A 172 -16.96 -6.85 0.89
CA PHE A 172 -17.64 -7.13 2.16
C PHE A 172 -16.66 -7.73 3.17
N ASN A 173 -15.96 -8.81 2.80
CA ASN A 173 -14.98 -9.48 3.66
C ASN A 173 -13.89 -8.51 4.12
N ARG A 174 -13.39 -7.65 3.22
CA ARG A 174 -12.39 -6.64 3.57
C ARG A 174 -12.91 -5.61 4.56
N ARG A 175 -14.18 -5.21 4.48
CA ARG A 175 -14.77 -4.33 5.50
C ARG A 175 -14.72 -4.98 6.87
N LEU A 176 -15.06 -6.27 6.94
CA LEU A 176 -15.03 -7.05 8.17
C LEU A 176 -13.59 -7.20 8.72
N CYS A 177 -12.60 -7.37 7.83
CA CYS A 177 -11.19 -7.57 8.20
C CYS A 177 -10.45 -6.27 8.61
N ARG A 178 -10.97 -5.07 8.27
CA ARG A 178 -10.31 -3.79 8.54
C ARG A 178 -9.85 -3.58 9.99
N PRO A 179 -10.64 -3.90 11.03
CA PRO A 179 -10.20 -3.73 12.41
C PRO A 179 -8.98 -4.60 12.73
N ALA A 180 -8.99 -5.86 12.29
CA ALA A 180 -7.88 -6.79 12.48
C ALA A 180 -6.61 -6.32 11.75
N VAL A 181 -6.73 -5.89 10.49
CA VAL A 181 -5.61 -5.34 9.72
C VAL A 181 -5.03 -4.10 10.40
N ARG A 182 -5.88 -3.20 10.89
CA ARG A 182 -5.44 -2.00 11.59
C ARG A 182 -4.67 -2.34 12.86
N TRP A 183 -5.15 -3.29 13.64
CA TRP A 183 -4.45 -3.77 14.84
C TRP A 183 -3.11 -4.42 14.47
N LEU A 184 -3.10 -5.36 13.51
CA LEU A 184 -1.91 -6.05 13.04
C LEU A 184 -0.89 -5.12 12.37
N SER A 185 -1.32 -4.01 11.75
CA SER A 185 -0.41 -3.06 11.12
C SER A 185 0.55 -2.41 12.10
N ASN A 186 0.17 -2.30 13.37
CA ASN A 186 0.98 -1.74 14.46
C ASN A 186 1.81 -2.80 15.22
N THR A 187 1.72 -4.07 14.83
CA THR A 187 2.48 -5.18 15.43
C THR A 187 3.65 -5.60 14.54
N PRO A 188 4.65 -6.35 15.02
CA PRO A 188 5.72 -6.89 14.20
C PRO A 188 5.27 -8.06 13.30
N VAL A 189 4.02 -8.53 13.41
CA VAL A 189 3.48 -9.65 12.64
C VAL A 189 3.54 -9.36 11.14
N THR A 190 4.13 -10.26 10.37
CA THR A 190 4.25 -10.14 8.92
C THR A 190 3.02 -10.73 8.21
N ALA A 191 2.75 -10.27 6.98
CA ALA A 191 1.70 -10.84 6.14
C ALA A 191 1.90 -12.35 5.94
N ASN A 192 3.13 -12.78 5.69
CA ASN A 192 3.47 -14.20 5.54
C ASN A 192 3.16 -15.05 6.77
N ALA A 193 3.29 -14.51 7.98
CA ALA A 193 2.93 -15.22 9.20
C ALA A 193 1.41 -15.42 9.27
N VAL A 194 0.63 -14.42 8.84
CA VAL A 194 -0.84 -14.52 8.78
C VAL A 194 -1.27 -15.56 7.74
N THR A 195 -0.68 -15.58 6.54
CA THR A 195 -0.95 -16.61 5.51
C THR A 195 -0.74 -18.03 6.08
N MET A 196 0.36 -18.23 6.81
CA MET A 196 0.67 -19.54 7.41
C MET A 196 -0.33 -19.97 8.47
N MET A 197 -1.08 -19.06 9.08
CA MET A 197 -2.14 -19.40 10.04
C MET A 197 -3.43 -19.86 9.34
N GLY A 198 -3.66 -19.51 8.10
CA GLY A 198 -4.84 -19.90 7.32
C GLY A 198 -4.88 -21.40 7.04
N LEU A 199 -3.75 -22.01 6.67
CA LEU A 199 -3.68 -23.43 6.30
C LEU A 199 -4.10 -24.39 7.42
N PRO A 200 -3.61 -24.30 8.67
CA PRO A 200 -4.10 -25.10 9.77
C PRO A 200 -5.60 -24.99 10.01
N VAL A 201 -6.16 -23.78 9.86
CA VAL A 201 -7.61 -23.57 10.01
C VAL A 201 -8.38 -24.28 8.89
N THR A 202 -7.87 -24.27 7.65
CA THR A 202 -8.48 -25.02 6.55
C THR A 202 -8.39 -26.54 6.76
N ILE A 203 -7.27 -27.05 7.25
CA ILE A 203 -7.12 -28.48 7.60
C ILE A 203 -8.12 -28.86 8.67
N LEU A 204 -8.28 -28.05 9.70
CA LEU A 204 -9.30 -28.28 10.74
C LEU A 204 -10.73 -28.25 10.16
N SER A 205 -11.00 -27.34 9.22
CA SER A 205 -12.25 -27.32 8.49
C SER A 205 -12.51 -28.62 7.72
N ALA A 206 -11.49 -29.10 6.98
CA ALA A 206 -11.56 -30.37 6.25
C ALA A 206 -11.81 -31.57 7.16
N TYR A 207 -11.17 -31.59 8.33
CA TYR A 207 -11.43 -32.60 9.35
C TYR A 207 -12.91 -32.65 9.79
N TRP A 208 -13.50 -31.46 10.03
CA TRP A 208 -14.90 -31.36 10.38
C TRP A 208 -15.81 -31.80 9.22
N TYR A 209 -15.54 -31.41 7.99
CA TYR A 209 -16.27 -31.90 6.83
C TYR A 209 -16.22 -33.42 6.72
N ALA A 210 -15.08 -34.04 7.02
CA ALA A 210 -14.90 -35.49 6.94
C ALA A 210 -15.75 -36.28 7.95
N GLN A 211 -16.35 -35.65 8.97
CA GLN A 211 -17.21 -36.35 9.93
C GLN A 211 -18.55 -36.80 9.34
N GLY A 212 -19.02 -36.20 8.24
CA GLY A 212 -20.17 -36.67 7.47
C GLY A 212 -21.55 -36.45 8.13
N HIS A 213 -21.70 -35.49 9.03
CA HIS A 213 -22.98 -35.14 9.61
C HIS A 213 -23.22 -33.63 9.61
N TRP A 214 -24.48 -33.21 9.60
CA TRP A 214 -24.87 -31.82 9.36
C TRP A 214 -24.19 -30.78 10.31
N ARG A 215 -24.07 -31.12 11.62
CA ARG A 215 -23.40 -30.22 12.58
C ARG A 215 -21.94 -30.02 12.24
N ALA A 216 -21.27 -31.08 11.80
CA ALA A 216 -19.89 -31.02 11.38
C ALA A 216 -19.71 -30.18 10.12
N TYR A 217 -20.62 -30.29 9.16
CA TYR A 217 -20.61 -29.43 7.96
C TYR A 217 -20.75 -27.95 8.31
N VAL A 218 -21.63 -27.59 9.25
CA VAL A 218 -21.78 -26.21 9.71
C VAL A 218 -20.49 -25.70 10.36
N ILE A 219 -19.89 -26.49 11.24
CA ILE A 219 -18.60 -26.12 11.89
C ILE A 219 -17.51 -26.01 10.83
N GLY A 220 -17.41 -26.97 9.92
CA GLY A 220 -16.46 -26.94 8.81
C GLY A 220 -16.61 -25.69 7.94
N ALA A 221 -17.85 -25.32 7.59
CA ALA A 221 -18.12 -24.12 6.80
C ALA A 221 -17.71 -22.82 7.52
N LEU A 222 -17.99 -22.72 8.81
CA LEU A 222 -17.57 -21.55 9.61
C LEU A 222 -16.05 -21.45 9.71
N LEU A 223 -15.35 -22.56 9.91
CA LEU A 223 -13.88 -22.59 9.95
C LEU A 223 -13.29 -22.22 8.58
N TYR A 224 -13.87 -22.74 7.50
CA TYR A 224 -13.44 -22.38 6.14
C TYR A 224 -13.62 -20.89 5.88
N TYR A 225 -14.79 -20.35 6.22
CA TYR A 225 -15.03 -18.91 6.09
C TYR A 225 -14.03 -18.09 6.89
N PHE A 226 -13.69 -18.53 8.08
CA PHE A 226 -12.67 -17.88 8.90
C PHE A 226 -11.27 -17.93 8.24
N SER A 227 -10.90 -19.06 7.61
CA SER A 227 -9.68 -19.17 6.81
C SER A 227 -9.66 -18.19 5.63
N VAL A 228 -10.78 -18.01 4.93
CA VAL A 228 -10.91 -17.01 3.86
C VAL A 228 -10.69 -15.60 4.39
N LEU A 229 -11.21 -15.26 5.58
CA LEU A 229 -10.97 -13.96 6.21
C LEU A 229 -9.50 -13.77 6.56
N ILE A 230 -8.79 -14.81 7.01
CA ILE A 230 -7.33 -14.76 7.25
C ILE A 230 -6.59 -14.43 5.95
N GLY A 231 -6.96 -15.02 4.81
CA GLY A 231 -6.40 -14.71 3.50
C GLY A 231 -6.68 -13.27 3.04
N GLU A 232 -7.85 -12.70 3.34
CA GLU A 232 -8.09 -11.28 3.08
C GLU A 232 -7.25 -10.36 3.98
N ILE A 233 -7.03 -10.76 5.25
CA ILE A 233 -6.21 -10.00 6.20
C ILE A 233 -4.76 -9.96 5.74
N ASP A 234 -4.16 -11.08 5.32
CA ASP A 234 -2.77 -11.13 4.89
C ASP A 234 -2.51 -10.26 3.66
N GLY A 235 -3.39 -10.34 2.65
CA GLY A 235 -3.30 -9.53 1.46
C GLY A 235 -3.44 -8.02 1.74
N MET A 236 -4.34 -7.62 2.63
CA MET A 236 -4.47 -6.23 3.06
C MET A 236 -3.25 -5.78 3.87
N LEU A 237 -2.75 -6.62 4.77
CA LEU A 237 -1.58 -6.35 5.61
C LEU A 237 -0.31 -6.21 4.77
N ALA A 238 -0.10 -7.09 3.76
CA ALA A 238 1.01 -6.99 2.83
C ALA A 238 1.05 -5.64 2.12
N ARG A 239 -0.10 -5.17 1.61
CA ARG A 239 -0.22 -3.85 0.96
C ARG A 239 -0.01 -2.71 1.94
N THR A 240 -0.54 -2.82 3.15
CA THR A 240 -0.41 -1.77 4.17
C THR A 240 1.04 -1.66 4.68
N LYS A 241 1.77 -2.77 4.81
CA LYS A 241 3.17 -2.82 5.29
C LYS A 241 4.21 -2.78 4.17
N PHE A 242 3.82 -2.68 2.90
CA PHE A 242 4.72 -2.82 1.73
C PHE A 242 5.49 -4.16 1.69
N GLN A 243 4.88 -5.23 2.19
CA GLN A 243 5.44 -6.58 2.18
C GLN A 243 5.04 -7.39 0.93
N GLU A 244 4.47 -6.73 -0.08
CA GLU A 244 4.16 -7.36 -1.36
C GLU A 244 5.44 -7.82 -2.04
N SER A 245 5.47 -9.10 -2.41
CA SER A 245 6.57 -9.67 -3.18
C SER A 245 6.05 -10.74 -4.15
N PRO A 246 6.74 -10.98 -5.29
CA PRO A 246 6.37 -12.06 -6.20
C PRO A 246 6.40 -13.44 -5.53
N PHE A 247 7.31 -13.63 -4.58
CA PHE A 247 7.40 -14.86 -3.78
C PHE A 247 6.20 -15.02 -2.84
N GLY A 248 5.78 -13.93 -2.17
CA GLY A 248 4.59 -13.90 -1.32
C GLY A 248 3.34 -14.28 -2.10
N SER A 249 3.15 -13.72 -3.30
CA SER A 249 2.01 -14.04 -4.17
C SER A 249 2.00 -15.50 -4.62
N ARG A 250 3.16 -16.09 -4.95
CA ARG A 250 3.24 -17.53 -5.29
C ARG A 250 2.90 -18.41 -4.10
N ARG A 251 3.35 -18.04 -2.91
CA ARG A 251 3.00 -18.77 -1.67
C ARG A 251 1.51 -18.71 -1.37
N GLU A 252 0.89 -17.53 -1.49
CA GLU A 252 -0.57 -17.36 -1.37
C GLU A 252 -1.28 -18.34 -2.31
N THR A 253 -0.94 -18.34 -3.60
CA THR A 253 -1.51 -19.24 -4.59
C THR A 253 -1.32 -20.73 -4.23
N LEU A 254 -0.14 -21.14 -3.79
CA LEU A 254 0.13 -22.53 -3.39
C LEU A 254 -0.68 -22.92 -2.14
N THR A 255 -0.81 -22.01 -1.18
CA THR A 255 -1.62 -22.22 0.02
C THR A 255 -3.10 -22.36 -0.32
N ASP A 256 -3.60 -21.56 -1.28
CA ASP A 256 -4.98 -21.66 -1.76
C ASP A 256 -5.26 -23.02 -2.42
N TYR A 257 -4.37 -23.47 -3.32
CA TYR A 257 -4.51 -24.80 -3.95
C TYR A 257 -4.45 -25.93 -2.92
N ALA A 258 -3.53 -25.87 -1.97
CA ALA A 258 -3.47 -26.85 -0.89
C ALA A 258 -4.77 -26.84 -0.04
N SER A 259 -5.30 -25.67 0.24
CA SER A 259 -6.56 -25.49 0.97
C SER A 259 -7.73 -26.13 0.22
N TYR A 260 -7.84 -25.93 -1.09
CA TYR A 260 -8.85 -26.56 -1.90
C TYR A 260 -8.75 -28.10 -1.88
N LEU A 261 -7.54 -28.65 -2.01
CA LEU A 261 -7.32 -30.09 -1.97
C LEU A 261 -7.76 -30.68 -0.62
N PHE A 262 -7.40 -30.07 0.50
CA PHE A 262 -7.84 -30.53 1.83
C PHE A 262 -9.37 -30.48 1.97
N LEU A 263 -9.99 -29.41 1.51
CA LEU A 263 -11.46 -29.28 1.56
C LEU A 263 -12.14 -30.34 0.72
N TRP A 264 -11.68 -30.53 -0.53
CA TRP A 264 -12.22 -31.57 -1.42
C TRP A 264 -12.10 -32.95 -0.79
N ALA A 265 -10.93 -33.30 -0.25
CA ALA A 265 -10.75 -34.57 0.42
C ALA A 265 -11.69 -34.72 1.64
N GLY A 266 -11.77 -33.69 2.48
CA GLY A 266 -12.65 -33.70 3.66
C GLY A 266 -14.13 -33.86 3.28
N MET A 267 -14.60 -33.10 2.27
CA MET A 267 -15.97 -33.18 1.77
C MET A 267 -16.28 -34.57 1.16
N SER A 268 -15.36 -35.11 0.34
CA SER A 268 -15.54 -36.44 -0.28
C SER A 268 -15.66 -37.54 0.77
N ILE A 269 -14.79 -37.53 1.78
CA ILE A 269 -14.85 -38.49 2.90
C ILE A 269 -16.15 -38.31 3.68
N GLY A 270 -16.58 -37.09 3.96
CA GLY A 270 -17.81 -36.80 4.68
C GLY A 270 -19.06 -37.26 3.93
N LEU A 271 -19.13 -37.01 2.63
CA LEU A 271 -20.25 -37.49 1.78
C LEU A 271 -20.28 -39.02 1.68
N SER A 272 -19.13 -39.65 1.49
CA SER A 272 -19.00 -41.11 1.53
C SER A 272 -19.56 -41.69 2.83
N ARG A 273 -19.21 -41.15 3.97
CA ARG A 273 -19.71 -41.58 5.28
C ARG A 273 -21.22 -41.33 5.44
N GLN A 274 -21.71 -40.20 4.97
CA GLN A 274 -23.11 -39.81 5.10
C GLN A 274 -24.03 -40.70 4.24
N PHE A 275 -23.60 -41.01 3.03
CA PHE A 275 -24.42 -41.77 2.07
C PHE A 275 -24.01 -43.24 1.93
N GLY A 276 -23.03 -43.72 2.67
CA GLY A 276 -22.51 -45.09 2.59
C GLY A 276 -21.89 -45.42 1.23
N LEU A 277 -21.39 -44.39 0.51
CA LEU A 277 -20.78 -44.55 -0.80
C LEU A 277 -19.32 -45.00 -0.64
N PRO A 278 -18.85 -46.03 -1.34
CA PRO A 278 -17.44 -46.36 -1.36
C PRO A 278 -16.64 -45.24 -2.03
N LEU A 279 -15.44 -44.91 -1.52
CA LEU A 279 -14.56 -43.91 -2.08
C LEU A 279 -13.91 -44.35 -3.41
N ASP A 280 -13.98 -45.65 -3.71
CA ASP A 280 -13.37 -46.34 -4.84
C ASP A 280 -14.40 -46.86 -5.84
N VAL A 281 -15.49 -46.11 -6.11
CA VAL A 281 -16.46 -46.51 -7.18
C VAL A 281 -15.72 -46.46 -8.50
N PRO A 282 -15.51 -47.65 -9.15
CA PRO A 282 -14.94 -47.69 -10.50
C PRO A 282 -15.85 -46.91 -11.45
N TYR A 283 -15.24 -46.12 -12.37
CA TYR A 283 -15.94 -45.27 -13.32
C TYR A 283 -16.98 -46.03 -14.20
N ASP A 284 -16.79 -47.33 -14.38
CA ASP A 284 -17.64 -48.25 -15.13
C ASP A 284 -19.01 -48.56 -14.47
N ARG A 285 -19.28 -48.10 -13.24
CA ARG A 285 -20.56 -48.25 -12.56
C ARG A 285 -21.39 -46.96 -12.50
N LEU A 286 -21.00 -45.95 -13.24
CA LEU A 286 -21.72 -44.65 -13.29
C LEU A 286 -22.66 -44.54 -14.53
N GLU A 287 -22.83 -45.63 -15.31
CA GLU A 287 -23.80 -45.71 -16.42
C GLU A 287 -25.17 -46.20 -15.98
#